data_c705805725056b02f886487a200ad5ca
#
_entry.id   c705805725056b02f886487a200ad5ca
#
_cell.length_a   1.000
_cell.length_b   1.000
_cell.length_c   1.000
_cell.angle_alpha   90.00
_cell.angle_beta   90.00
_cell.angle_gamma   90.00
#
_symmetry.space_group_name_H-M   'P 1'
#
loop_
_entity.id
_entity.type
_entity.pdbx_description
1 polymer ?
#
loop_
_entity_poly.entity_id
_entity_poly.type
_entity_poly.pdbx_seq_one_letter_code
_entity_poly.pdbx_strand_id
1 'polypeptide(L)'
;RQRQMCIRDRAYKEGLENVKRPETSYEINGADYVTCEGMEPEVLTDYEGMEGTSVYTEESGMLTYEVDIAEEGMYEFGISYYPVAGNGSSIQRSFFVDGELSYRELSLIEFSRVWVNTSDIWDEDNQGNDLKPTQMEAPEWLFSRFYDQDGYVTEPLSIFLTKGKHEITVVSRREPMILHSIYLQNEESLFDYKTVYEQQKKDGVSDTSGQSIEIQAEYATKKSSRMLYPVQDQSSPAITPYSAKELKNNSIGGNSWRLTGQWIEWEFDADADGFYNITLHSKQNFVKGIYVSRKIMIDGEVPFEELNHYGFTYDSTWKMTTLSDVSGEPYRFYLNKGHHTLRMQVVLGDFAGVISDVQSIVTELNSEYRKIIRITGVSPDEYRDYQIEKRLPELEGELKVIRDELDEVLNTLDTLGLSLIHI
;
A
#
# COMPACT_ATOMS: atom_id res chain seq x y z
N ARG A 1 12.39 0.83 -25.37
CA ARG A 1 12.64 -0.03 -24.21
C ARG A 1 11.44 -0.02 -23.23
N GLN A 2 10.89 1.13 -22.81
CA GLN A 2 9.72 1.19 -21.90
C GLN A 2 8.47 0.50 -22.48
N ARG A 3 8.10 0.76 -23.75
CA ARG A 3 6.95 0.09 -24.42
C ARG A 3 7.13 -1.43 -24.49
N GLN A 4 8.33 -1.91 -24.77
CA GLN A 4 8.62 -3.36 -24.76
C GLN A 4 8.50 -3.96 -23.36
N MET A 5 8.81 -3.19 -22.33
CA MET A 5 8.66 -3.61 -20.93
C MET A 5 7.18 -3.70 -20.54
N CYS A 6 6.38 -2.66 -20.75
CA CYS A 6 4.93 -2.68 -20.45
C CYS A 6 4.16 -3.79 -21.19
N ILE A 7 4.46 -4.01 -22.48
CA ILE A 7 3.84 -5.11 -23.26
C ILE A 7 4.29 -6.48 -22.70
N ARG A 8 5.54 -6.62 -22.32
CA ARG A 8 6.07 -7.84 -21.72
C ARG A 8 5.45 -8.12 -20.36
N ASP A 9 5.27 -7.08 -19.55
CA ASP A 9 4.67 -7.17 -18.21
C ASP A 9 3.19 -7.56 -18.30
N ARG A 10 2.42 -6.95 -19.21
CA ARG A 10 1.02 -7.31 -19.46
C ARG A 10 0.89 -8.74 -19.98
N ALA A 11 1.68 -9.13 -20.97
CA ALA A 11 1.71 -10.48 -21.51
C ALA A 11 2.15 -11.52 -20.46
N TYR A 12 3.06 -11.16 -19.56
CA TYR A 12 3.47 -11.99 -18.42
C TYR A 12 2.30 -12.21 -17.47
N LYS A 13 1.59 -11.15 -17.06
CA LYS A 13 0.43 -11.22 -16.16
C LYS A 13 -0.72 -12.02 -16.79
N GLU A 14 -1.12 -11.71 -18.04
CA GLU A 14 -2.20 -12.41 -18.76
C GLU A 14 -1.89 -13.92 -18.99
N GLY A 15 -0.63 -14.28 -19.22
CA GLY A 15 -0.20 -15.68 -19.39
C GLY A 15 -0.24 -16.50 -18.09
N LEU A 16 -0.34 -15.85 -16.93
CA LEU A 16 -0.23 -16.47 -15.62
C LEU A 16 -1.51 -16.42 -14.77
N GLU A 17 -2.61 -15.86 -15.27
CA GLU A 17 -3.89 -15.74 -14.56
C GLU A 17 -4.46 -17.07 -14.03
N ASN A 18 -4.18 -18.19 -14.71
CA ASN A 18 -4.69 -19.51 -14.32
C ASN A 18 -3.59 -20.46 -13.82
N VAL A 19 -2.43 -19.94 -13.48
CA VAL A 19 -1.33 -20.75 -12.96
C VAL A 19 -1.58 -21.07 -11.49
N LYS A 20 -1.27 -22.30 -11.11
CA LYS A 20 -1.42 -22.79 -9.73
C LYS A 20 -0.67 -21.90 -8.76
N ARG A 21 -1.29 -21.65 -7.62
CA ARG A 21 -0.68 -21.04 -6.43
C ARG A 21 -0.44 -22.15 -5.40
N PRO A 22 0.79 -22.66 -5.25
CA PRO A 22 1.08 -23.74 -4.32
C PRO A 22 0.85 -23.32 -2.86
N GLU A 23 0.46 -24.29 -2.03
CA GLU A 23 0.39 -24.12 -0.57
C GLU A 23 1.78 -24.24 0.09
N THR A 24 2.74 -24.81 -0.64
CA THR A 24 4.12 -24.96 -0.16
C THR A 24 4.77 -23.60 0.03
N SER A 25 5.37 -23.36 1.19
CA SER A 25 6.11 -22.15 1.52
C SER A 25 7.60 -22.43 1.62
N TYR A 26 8.39 -21.39 1.36
CA TYR A 26 9.85 -21.41 1.53
C TYR A 26 10.27 -20.19 2.35
N GLU A 27 11.19 -20.42 3.27
CA GLU A 27 11.86 -19.38 4.03
C GLU A 27 13.35 -19.47 3.78
N ILE A 28 13.96 -18.34 3.42
CA ILE A 28 15.38 -18.21 3.17
C ILE A 28 15.93 -17.25 4.21
N ASN A 29 16.83 -17.71 5.08
CA ASN A 29 17.43 -16.83 6.07
C ASN A 29 18.31 -15.77 5.42
N GLY A 30 18.24 -14.54 5.91
CA GLY A 30 19.01 -13.41 5.35
C GLY A 30 20.52 -13.60 5.40
N ALA A 31 21.04 -14.40 6.35
CA ALA A 31 22.45 -14.71 6.46
C ALA A 31 22.93 -15.82 5.49
N ASP A 32 22.01 -16.54 4.83
CA ASP A 32 22.33 -17.68 3.93
C ASP A 32 22.58 -17.23 2.47
N TYR A 33 23.07 -16.00 2.27
CA TYR A 33 23.44 -15.53 0.95
C TYR A 33 24.62 -16.30 0.38
N VAL A 34 24.61 -16.60 -0.92
CA VAL A 34 25.68 -17.33 -1.63
C VAL A 34 26.71 -16.39 -2.24
N THR A 35 26.30 -15.19 -2.66
CA THR A 35 27.21 -14.16 -3.16
C THR A 35 26.83 -12.78 -2.63
N CYS A 36 27.86 -11.94 -2.50
CA CYS A 36 27.72 -10.54 -2.10
C CYS A 36 28.58 -9.66 -3.01
N GLU A 37 28.01 -8.55 -3.50
CA GLU A 37 28.74 -7.59 -4.32
C GLU A 37 28.41 -6.16 -3.88
N GLY A 38 29.45 -5.33 -3.76
CA GLY A 38 29.31 -3.89 -3.54
C GLY A 38 28.84 -3.47 -2.14
N MET A 39 28.89 -4.37 -1.14
CA MET A 39 28.64 -4.07 0.27
C MET A 39 29.47 -5.02 1.15
N GLU A 40 29.61 -4.68 2.42
CA GLU A 40 30.20 -5.53 3.46
C GLU A 40 29.10 -5.97 4.44
N PRO A 41 28.40 -7.10 4.18
CA PRO A 41 27.29 -7.51 5.04
C PRO A 41 27.81 -7.99 6.40
N GLU A 42 27.11 -7.63 7.47
CA GLU A 42 27.38 -8.09 8.83
C GLU A 42 26.29 -9.08 9.26
N VAL A 43 26.70 -10.27 9.69
CA VAL A 43 25.77 -11.27 10.24
C VAL A 43 25.58 -11.00 11.73
N LEU A 44 24.33 -10.84 12.13
CA LEU A 44 23.89 -10.55 13.49
C LEU A 44 23.13 -11.76 14.04
N THR A 45 23.27 -12.03 15.32
CA THR A 45 22.58 -13.14 16.00
C THR A 45 21.70 -12.57 17.11
N ASP A 46 20.46 -13.07 17.19
CA ASP A 46 19.46 -12.69 18.21
C ASP A 46 19.31 -11.16 18.36
N TYR A 47 19.29 -10.45 17.21
CA TYR A 47 19.24 -9.00 17.18
C TYR A 47 17.84 -8.47 17.56
N GLU A 48 17.79 -7.54 18.54
CA GLU A 48 16.55 -6.87 18.99
C GLU A 48 15.37 -7.84 19.21
N GLY A 49 15.66 -8.99 19.86
CA GLY A 49 14.66 -9.98 20.25
C GLY A 49 14.23 -10.96 19.14
N MET A 50 14.73 -10.83 17.92
CA MET A 50 14.52 -11.81 16.86
C MET A 50 15.52 -12.95 17.00
N GLU A 51 15.06 -14.17 17.28
CA GLU A 51 15.89 -15.35 17.42
C GLU A 51 16.51 -15.77 16.09
N GLY A 52 17.75 -16.24 16.14
CA GLY A 52 18.47 -16.73 14.96
C GLY A 52 19.37 -15.68 14.31
N THR A 53 19.71 -15.91 13.04
CA THR A 53 20.65 -15.06 12.30
C THR A 53 19.93 -14.11 11.35
N SER A 54 20.46 -12.91 11.24
CA SER A 54 20.00 -11.87 10.33
C SER A 54 21.21 -11.23 9.65
N VAL A 55 21.04 -10.51 8.57
CA VAL A 55 22.11 -9.82 7.87
C VAL A 55 21.85 -8.32 7.78
N TYR A 56 22.82 -7.52 8.23
CA TYR A 56 22.82 -6.08 7.96
C TYR A 56 23.18 -5.83 6.51
N THR A 57 22.39 -5.02 5.82
CA THR A 57 22.59 -4.61 4.43
C THR A 57 22.70 -3.10 4.34
N GLU A 58 23.72 -2.63 3.63
CA GLU A 58 23.96 -1.22 3.37
C GLU A 58 22.91 -0.61 2.41
N GLU A 59 23.00 0.69 2.18
CA GLU A 59 22.13 1.42 1.25
C GLU A 59 22.41 1.11 -0.24
N SER A 60 23.52 0.43 -0.56
CA SER A 60 23.91 0.01 -1.91
C SER A 60 24.57 -1.37 -1.87
N GLY A 61 24.62 -2.05 -3.01
CA GLY A 61 25.18 -3.39 -3.17
C GLY A 61 24.06 -4.44 -3.35
N MET A 62 24.45 -5.72 -3.41
CA MET A 62 23.50 -6.82 -3.61
C MET A 62 23.91 -8.10 -2.91
N LEU A 63 22.93 -8.89 -2.53
CA LEU A 63 23.05 -10.25 -2.00
C LEU A 63 22.25 -11.20 -2.90
N THR A 64 22.81 -12.36 -3.19
CA THR A 64 22.13 -13.41 -3.96
C THR A 64 21.95 -14.65 -3.09
N TYR A 65 20.76 -15.22 -3.16
CA TYR A 65 20.31 -16.41 -2.43
C TYR A 65 19.93 -17.51 -3.39
N GLU A 66 20.09 -18.77 -3.00
CA GLU A 66 19.57 -19.93 -3.73
C GLU A 66 18.35 -20.52 -3.02
N VAL A 67 17.34 -20.94 -3.80
CA VAL A 67 16.18 -21.69 -3.33
C VAL A 67 15.89 -22.85 -4.27
N ASP A 68 15.49 -24.00 -3.72
CA ASP A 68 15.10 -25.18 -4.52
C ASP A 68 13.59 -25.35 -4.44
N ILE A 69 12.89 -25.04 -5.53
CA ILE A 69 11.45 -25.06 -5.64
C ILE A 69 10.98 -26.50 -5.98
N ALA A 70 10.24 -27.10 -5.07
CA ALA A 70 9.73 -28.47 -5.23
C ALA A 70 8.52 -28.56 -6.16
N GLU A 71 7.69 -27.52 -6.19
CA GLU A 71 6.44 -27.44 -6.95
C GLU A 71 6.40 -26.13 -7.75
N GLU A 72 6.22 -26.21 -9.08
CA GLU A 72 6.10 -25.04 -9.92
C GLU A 72 4.79 -24.28 -9.68
N GLY A 73 4.82 -22.96 -9.75
CA GLY A 73 3.64 -22.11 -9.59
C GLY A 73 3.97 -20.66 -9.32
N MET A 74 2.90 -19.91 -9.00
CA MET A 74 3.01 -18.51 -8.58
C MET A 74 3.29 -18.43 -7.08
N TYR A 75 4.31 -17.69 -6.68
CA TYR A 75 4.67 -17.45 -5.29
C TYR A 75 4.70 -15.96 -4.99
N GLU A 76 4.06 -15.56 -3.91
CA GLU A 76 4.17 -14.22 -3.36
C GLU A 76 5.45 -14.11 -2.53
N PHE A 77 6.07 -12.94 -2.62
CA PHE A 77 7.29 -12.64 -1.89
C PHE A 77 7.00 -11.73 -0.70
N GLY A 78 7.68 -12.00 0.39
CA GLY A 78 7.69 -11.16 1.57
C GLY A 78 9.06 -11.20 2.25
N ILE A 79 9.32 -10.22 3.12
CA ILE A 79 10.51 -10.19 3.96
C ILE A 79 10.19 -9.84 5.40
N SER A 80 10.98 -10.39 6.31
CA SER A 80 11.09 -9.92 7.68
C SER A 80 12.35 -9.06 7.80
N TYR A 81 12.18 -7.83 8.27
CA TYR A 81 13.25 -6.84 8.29
C TYR A 81 13.16 -5.91 9.50
N TYR A 82 14.30 -5.30 9.83
CA TYR A 82 14.40 -4.28 10.87
C TYR A 82 14.99 -3.00 10.27
N PRO A 83 14.28 -1.86 10.33
CA PRO A 83 14.80 -0.58 9.87
C PRO A 83 15.92 -0.11 10.83
N VAL A 84 17.11 0.15 10.31
CA VAL A 84 18.20 0.73 11.11
C VAL A 84 18.36 2.21 10.82
N ALA A 85 19.07 2.92 11.68
CA ALA A 85 19.32 4.34 11.53
C ALA A 85 19.87 4.69 10.14
N GLY A 86 19.32 5.72 9.53
CA GLY A 86 19.66 6.20 8.19
C GLY A 86 19.20 7.64 7.99
N ASN A 87 18.80 8.00 6.77
CA ASN A 87 18.31 9.35 6.45
C ASN A 87 16.80 9.55 6.74
N GLY A 88 16.14 8.49 7.24
CA GLY A 88 14.71 8.51 7.58
C GLY A 88 13.78 8.51 6.38
N SER A 89 14.25 8.04 5.23
CA SER A 89 13.43 7.78 4.04
C SER A 89 12.91 6.33 4.05
N SER A 90 11.96 6.00 3.17
CA SER A 90 11.58 4.61 2.94
C SER A 90 12.76 3.79 2.44
N ILE A 91 12.86 2.56 2.91
CA ILE A 91 13.87 1.61 2.47
C ILE A 91 13.48 1.10 1.09
N GLN A 92 14.42 1.02 0.15
CA GLN A 92 14.13 0.56 -1.21
C GLN A 92 15.04 -0.58 -1.62
N ARG A 93 14.44 -1.61 -2.21
CA ARG A 93 15.14 -2.78 -2.76
C ARG A 93 14.59 -3.13 -4.14
N SER A 94 15.47 -3.71 -4.99
CA SER A 94 15.06 -4.38 -6.22
C SER A 94 15.27 -5.87 -6.09
N PHE A 95 14.37 -6.65 -6.70
CA PHE A 95 14.43 -8.09 -6.67
C PHE A 95 14.55 -8.66 -8.08
N PHE A 96 15.51 -9.55 -8.26
CA PHE A 96 15.73 -10.27 -9.51
C PHE A 96 15.63 -11.76 -9.24
N VAL A 97 15.08 -12.49 -10.20
CA VAL A 97 15.05 -13.95 -10.17
C VAL A 97 15.83 -14.46 -11.39
N ASP A 98 16.78 -15.36 -11.14
CA ASP A 98 17.66 -15.92 -12.17
C ASP A 98 18.36 -14.83 -13.01
N GLY A 99 18.73 -13.73 -12.35
CA GLY A 99 19.40 -12.57 -12.97
C GLY A 99 18.49 -11.70 -13.84
N GLU A 100 17.19 -12.02 -13.94
CA GLU A 100 16.21 -11.23 -14.70
C GLU A 100 15.22 -10.51 -13.79
N LEU A 101 14.77 -9.33 -14.25
CA LEU A 101 13.63 -8.62 -13.67
C LEU A 101 12.35 -9.19 -14.31
N SER A 102 11.56 -9.93 -13.53
CA SER A 102 10.36 -10.60 -14.06
C SER A 102 9.34 -9.59 -14.59
N TYR A 103 9.15 -8.49 -13.88
CA TYR A 103 8.32 -7.35 -14.28
C TYR A 103 8.74 -6.07 -13.54
N ARG A 104 8.23 -4.92 -14.01
CA ARG A 104 8.70 -3.58 -13.63
C ARG A 104 8.61 -3.30 -12.13
N GLU A 105 7.53 -3.69 -11.50
CA GLU A 105 7.21 -3.38 -10.10
C GLU A 105 8.29 -3.92 -9.14
N LEU A 106 8.92 -5.06 -9.47
CA LEU A 106 10.05 -5.61 -8.70
C LEU A 106 11.34 -4.78 -8.78
N SER A 107 11.39 -3.82 -9.70
CA SER A 107 12.56 -2.94 -9.80
C SER A 107 12.69 -1.98 -8.62
N LEU A 108 11.59 -1.75 -7.89
CA LEU A 108 11.57 -0.88 -6.74
C LEU A 108 10.45 -1.28 -5.78
N ILE A 109 10.81 -1.99 -4.72
CA ILE A 109 9.93 -2.31 -3.60
C ILE A 109 10.29 -1.40 -2.44
N GLU A 110 9.27 -0.75 -1.86
CA GLU A 110 9.43 0.12 -0.69
C GLU A 110 9.03 -0.60 0.60
N PHE A 111 9.85 -0.43 1.62
CA PHE A 111 9.61 -0.93 2.97
C PHE A 111 9.51 0.24 3.94
N SER A 112 8.49 0.22 4.76
CA SER A 112 8.18 1.28 5.71
C SER A 112 9.18 1.33 6.86
N ARG A 113 9.29 2.52 7.47
CA ARG A 113 9.83 2.73 8.81
C ARG A 113 8.67 2.99 9.77
N VAL A 114 8.92 2.88 11.06
CA VAL A 114 7.93 3.18 12.10
C VAL A 114 8.26 4.52 12.75
N TRP A 115 7.26 5.38 12.86
CA TRP A 115 7.37 6.70 13.45
C TRP A 115 6.37 6.86 14.59
N VAL A 116 6.81 7.50 15.67
CA VAL A 116 6.00 7.81 16.85
C VAL A 116 6.13 9.29 17.20
N ASN A 117 5.18 9.83 17.97
CA ASN A 117 5.35 11.13 18.59
C ASN A 117 6.39 11.03 19.71
N THR A 118 7.23 12.06 19.87
CA THR A 118 8.20 12.10 20.99
C THR A 118 7.50 12.26 22.33
N SER A 119 6.26 12.76 22.35
CA SER A 119 5.44 12.97 23.54
C SER A 119 3.97 12.96 23.15
N ASP A 120 3.12 12.45 24.02
CA ASP A 120 1.66 12.52 23.93
C ASP A 120 1.11 13.80 24.60
N ILE A 121 1.98 14.61 25.22
CA ILE A 121 1.65 15.93 25.73
C ILE A 121 2.17 16.96 24.73
N TRP A 122 1.28 17.76 24.19
CA TRP A 122 1.61 18.80 23.22
C TRP A 122 2.25 20.01 23.91
N ASP A 123 3.35 20.49 23.36
CA ASP A 123 3.84 21.82 23.71
C ASP A 123 2.87 22.88 23.21
N GLU A 124 2.75 23.98 23.94
CA GLU A 124 1.89 25.10 23.54
C GLU A 124 2.72 26.36 23.24
N ASP A 125 2.21 27.18 22.32
CA ASP A 125 2.78 28.50 22.09
C ASP A 125 2.33 29.50 23.19
N ASN A 126 2.78 30.75 23.08
CA ASN A 126 2.43 31.80 24.04
C ASN A 126 0.96 32.25 23.97
N GLN A 127 0.16 31.72 23.08
CA GLN A 127 -1.27 31.95 22.93
C GLN A 127 -2.12 30.75 23.38
N GLY A 128 -1.49 29.65 23.80
CA GLY A 128 -2.16 28.41 24.21
C GLY A 128 -2.53 27.50 23.04
N ASN A 129 -1.95 27.75 21.86
CA ASN A 129 -2.13 26.84 20.71
C ASN A 129 -1.19 25.64 20.83
N ASP A 130 -1.70 24.45 20.56
CA ASP A 130 -0.88 23.24 20.51
C ASP A 130 0.12 23.33 19.38
N LEU A 131 1.37 23.01 19.66
CA LEU A 131 2.41 22.89 18.66
C LEU A 131 2.39 21.48 18.05
N LYS A 132 2.91 21.40 16.84
CA LYS A 132 3.10 20.12 16.16
C LYS A 132 4.12 19.28 16.92
N PRO A 133 3.78 18.02 17.31
CA PRO A 133 4.72 17.15 17.99
C PRO A 133 5.89 16.75 17.06
N THR A 134 7.08 16.70 17.63
CA THR A 134 8.24 16.13 16.97
C THR A 134 8.03 14.64 16.77
N GLN A 135 8.44 14.13 15.61
CA GLN A 135 8.39 12.71 15.28
C GLN A 135 9.77 12.08 15.46
N MET A 136 9.80 10.91 16.06
CA MET A 136 11.01 10.09 16.16
C MET A 136 10.79 8.73 15.52
N GLU A 137 11.83 8.15 15.01
CA GLU A 137 11.80 6.77 14.51
C GLU A 137 11.78 5.80 15.70
N ALA A 138 10.91 4.79 15.63
CA ALA A 138 10.81 3.71 16.60
C ALA A 138 10.99 2.38 15.86
N PRO A 139 12.24 1.98 15.59
CA PRO A 139 12.51 0.77 14.83
C PRO A 139 11.99 -0.46 15.55
N GLU A 140 11.36 -1.35 14.82
CA GLU A 140 10.91 -2.67 15.27
C GLU A 140 10.99 -3.68 14.13
N TRP A 141 10.91 -4.97 14.44
CA TRP A 141 10.81 -6.00 13.43
C TRP A 141 9.48 -5.89 12.70
N LEU A 142 9.56 -5.85 11.37
CA LEU A 142 8.42 -5.74 10.47
C LEU A 142 8.42 -6.91 9.49
N PHE A 143 7.22 -7.37 9.16
CA PHE A 143 6.98 -8.22 8.01
C PHE A 143 6.27 -7.41 6.93
N SER A 144 6.72 -7.54 5.68
CA SER A 144 6.04 -6.94 4.54
C SER A 144 6.07 -7.89 3.35
N ARG A 145 4.90 -8.13 2.76
CA ARG A 145 4.82 -8.69 1.41
C ARG A 145 5.22 -7.62 0.41
N PHE A 146 5.58 -8.04 -0.80
CA PHE A 146 5.91 -7.12 -1.87
C PHE A 146 4.65 -6.58 -2.49
N TYR A 147 4.50 -5.28 -2.48
CA TYR A 147 3.40 -4.57 -3.12
C TYR A 147 3.92 -3.60 -4.17
N ASP A 148 3.09 -3.32 -5.16
CA ASP A 148 3.35 -2.24 -6.09
C ASP A 148 3.38 -0.90 -5.35
N GLN A 149 4.49 -0.18 -5.48
CA GLN A 149 4.68 1.12 -4.84
C GLN A 149 3.64 2.16 -5.28
N ASP A 150 3.23 2.12 -6.55
CA ASP A 150 2.23 3.02 -7.12
C ASP A 150 0.80 2.58 -6.72
N GLY A 151 0.63 1.33 -6.25
CA GLY A 151 -0.63 0.74 -5.80
C GLY A 151 -1.60 0.38 -6.92
N TYR A 152 -1.13 0.31 -8.17
CA TYR A 152 -1.95 -0.11 -9.31
C TYR A 152 -2.26 -1.61 -9.28
N VAL A 153 -1.40 -2.39 -8.63
CA VAL A 153 -1.64 -3.79 -8.30
C VAL A 153 -1.99 -3.86 -6.81
N THR A 154 -3.22 -4.22 -6.50
CA THR A 154 -3.75 -4.25 -5.12
C THR A 154 -3.32 -5.49 -4.36
N GLU A 155 -3.11 -6.59 -5.09
CA GLU A 155 -2.64 -7.87 -4.55
C GLU A 155 -1.13 -7.87 -4.32
N PRO A 156 -0.62 -8.73 -3.42
CA PRO A 156 0.81 -8.96 -3.30
C PRO A 156 1.43 -9.38 -4.62
N LEU A 157 2.63 -8.88 -4.88
CA LEU A 157 3.36 -9.21 -6.11
C LEU A 157 3.81 -10.67 -6.07
N SER A 158 3.45 -11.41 -7.10
CA SER A 158 3.77 -12.84 -7.23
C SER A 158 4.61 -13.11 -8.48
N ILE A 159 5.51 -14.10 -8.40
CA ILE A 159 6.43 -14.49 -9.48
C ILE A 159 6.22 -15.96 -9.77
N PHE A 160 6.21 -16.30 -11.06
CA PHE A 160 6.20 -17.69 -11.48
C PHE A 160 7.59 -18.31 -11.32
N LEU A 161 7.66 -19.41 -10.56
CA LEU A 161 8.87 -20.21 -10.38
C LEU A 161 8.62 -21.62 -10.91
N THR A 162 9.56 -22.11 -11.71
CA THR A 162 9.57 -23.50 -12.16
C THR A 162 10.08 -24.41 -11.06
N LYS A 163 9.87 -25.72 -11.20
CA LYS A 163 10.50 -26.68 -10.30
C LYS A 163 12.02 -26.71 -10.51
N GLY A 164 12.79 -26.62 -9.43
CA GLY A 164 14.24 -26.65 -9.44
C GLY A 164 14.89 -25.49 -8.69
N LYS A 165 16.18 -25.30 -8.93
CA LYS A 165 16.96 -24.25 -8.29
C LYS A 165 16.75 -22.90 -8.97
N HIS A 166 16.56 -21.87 -8.15
CA HIS A 166 16.44 -20.48 -8.56
C HIS A 166 17.37 -19.61 -7.74
N GLU A 167 17.84 -18.52 -8.34
CA GLU A 167 18.62 -17.48 -7.67
C GLU A 167 17.73 -16.26 -7.44
N ILE A 168 17.68 -15.78 -6.18
CA ILE A 168 16.99 -14.54 -5.80
C ILE A 168 18.04 -13.50 -5.44
N THR A 169 18.13 -12.42 -6.21
CA THR A 169 19.07 -11.32 -5.95
C THR A 169 18.34 -10.12 -5.39
N VAL A 170 18.73 -9.68 -4.20
CA VAL A 170 18.24 -8.49 -3.50
C VAL A 170 19.27 -7.38 -3.67
N VAL A 171 18.87 -6.30 -4.36
CA VAL A 171 19.72 -5.13 -4.61
C VAL A 171 19.28 -3.97 -3.73
N SER A 172 20.19 -3.47 -2.90
CA SER A 172 19.98 -2.26 -2.11
C SER A 172 19.94 -1.02 -3.00
N ARG A 173 18.93 -0.15 -2.83
CA ARG A 173 18.73 1.08 -3.61
C ARG A 173 18.76 2.33 -2.75
N ARG A 174 18.25 2.22 -1.54
CA ARG A 174 18.18 3.33 -0.60
C ARG A 174 17.99 2.81 0.82
N GLU A 175 18.64 3.41 1.77
CA GLU A 175 18.57 3.15 3.20
C GLU A 175 19.04 1.75 3.61
N PRO A 176 19.78 1.63 4.71
CA PRO A 176 20.18 0.35 5.26
C PRO A 176 19.01 -0.35 5.98
N MET A 177 19.09 -1.67 6.09
CA MET A 177 18.19 -2.49 6.91
C MET A 177 18.88 -3.78 7.36
N ILE A 178 18.33 -4.41 8.38
CA ILE A 178 18.66 -5.79 8.72
C ILE A 178 17.59 -6.69 8.09
N LEU A 179 18.00 -7.67 7.32
CA LEU A 179 17.15 -8.68 6.70
C LEU A 179 17.24 -9.98 7.50
N HIS A 180 16.10 -10.45 8.02
CA HIS A 180 16.04 -11.72 8.74
C HIS A 180 15.74 -12.88 7.80
N SER A 181 14.62 -12.79 7.07
CA SER A 181 14.21 -13.85 6.14
C SER A 181 13.52 -13.30 4.91
N ILE A 182 13.65 -14.03 3.80
CA ILE A 182 12.84 -13.88 2.58
C ILE A 182 11.85 -15.03 2.56
N TYR A 183 10.57 -14.73 2.35
CA TYR A 183 9.48 -15.69 2.29
C TYR A 183 8.93 -15.79 0.87
N LEU A 184 8.70 -17.02 0.43
CA LEU A 184 7.92 -17.34 -0.76
C LEU A 184 6.70 -18.10 -0.29
N GLN A 185 5.58 -17.41 -0.15
CA GLN A 185 4.37 -17.97 0.44
C GLN A 185 3.14 -17.22 -0.05
N ASN A 186 2.20 -17.95 -0.63
CA ASN A 186 0.92 -17.38 -1.01
C ASN A 186 0.06 -17.09 0.22
N GLU A 187 -0.62 -15.94 0.19
CA GLU A 187 -1.62 -15.61 1.19
C GLU A 187 -2.89 -16.45 0.96
N GLU A 188 -3.52 -16.86 2.04
CA GLU A 188 -4.84 -17.48 1.94
C GLU A 188 -5.87 -16.45 1.48
N SER A 189 -6.79 -16.86 0.62
CA SER A 189 -7.88 -15.98 0.18
C SER A 189 -8.75 -15.61 1.38
N LEU A 190 -9.01 -14.34 1.56
CA LEU A 190 -9.91 -13.87 2.59
C LEU A 190 -11.34 -14.32 2.30
N PHE A 191 -12.07 -14.67 3.35
CA PHE A 191 -13.50 -14.90 3.27
C PHE A 191 -14.25 -13.57 3.30
N ASP A 192 -15.43 -13.54 2.70
CA ASP A 192 -16.35 -12.42 2.84
C ASP A 192 -16.85 -12.27 4.29
N TYR A 193 -17.28 -11.07 4.65
CA TYR A 193 -17.79 -10.73 5.97
C TYR A 193 -18.86 -11.72 6.48
N LYS A 194 -19.81 -12.08 5.63
CA LYS A 194 -20.92 -12.92 6.02
C LYS A 194 -20.45 -14.32 6.44
N THR A 195 -19.54 -14.89 5.68
CA THR A 195 -18.93 -16.20 5.97
C THR A 195 -18.19 -16.17 7.31
N VAL A 196 -17.34 -15.14 7.53
CA VAL A 196 -16.59 -14.97 8.79
C VAL A 196 -17.56 -14.79 9.97
N TYR A 197 -18.53 -13.91 9.86
CA TYR A 197 -19.49 -13.60 10.91
C TYR A 197 -20.35 -14.83 11.28
N GLU A 198 -20.87 -15.56 10.28
CA GLU A 198 -21.66 -16.77 10.53
C GLU A 198 -20.83 -17.87 11.19
N GLN A 199 -19.55 -18.00 10.87
CA GLN A 199 -18.65 -18.94 11.51
C GLN A 199 -18.42 -18.56 12.97
N GLN A 200 -18.07 -17.33 13.27
CA GLN A 200 -17.85 -16.83 14.63
C GLN A 200 -19.10 -16.96 15.52
N LYS A 201 -20.29 -16.75 14.96
CA LYS A 201 -21.55 -17.02 15.67
C LYS A 201 -21.76 -18.49 15.99
N LYS A 202 -21.43 -19.42 15.09
CA LYS A 202 -21.48 -20.86 15.35
C LYS A 202 -20.51 -21.27 16.45
N ASP A 203 -19.37 -20.60 16.53
CA ASP A 203 -18.35 -20.80 17.56
C ASP A 203 -18.76 -20.20 18.92
N GLY A 204 -19.94 -19.60 19.00
CA GLY A 204 -20.54 -19.11 20.24
C GLY A 204 -20.19 -17.66 20.60
N VAL A 205 -19.60 -16.90 19.69
CA VAL A 205 -19.33 -15.45 19.92
C VAL A 205 -20.65 -14.70 20.04
N SER A 206 -20.75 -13.85 21.05
CA SER A 206 -21.92 -13.02 21.35
C SER A 206 -21.59 -11.54 21.31
N ASP A 207 -22.61 -10.70 21.22
CA ASP A 207 -22.45 -9.24 21.29
C ASP A 207 -21.97 -8.82 22.69
N THR A 208 -21.03 -7.88 22.72
CA THR A 208 -20.67 -7.15 23.94
C THR A 208 -21.74 -6.11 24.24
N SER A 209 -22.35 -6.18 25.43
CA SER A 209 -23.34 -5.18 25.84
C SER A 209 -22.74 -4.14 26.77
N GLY A 210 -22.96 -2.86 26.44
CA GLY A 210 -22.55 -1.74 27.30
C GLY A 210 -21.04 -1.47 27.35
N GLN A 211 -20.26 -2.06 26.48
CA GLN A 211 -18.84 -1.75 26.32
C GLN A 211 -18.65 -0.65 25.26
N SER A 212 -17.84 0.34 25.57
CA SER A 212 -17.47 1.42 24.65
C SER A 212 -16.02 1.78 24.87
N ILE A 213 -15.23 1.72 23.81
CA ILE A 213 -13.82 2.12 23.79
C ILE A 213 -13.72 3.36 22.92
N GLU A 214 -13.22 4.46 23.48
CA GLU A 214 -13.00 5.71 22.76
C GLU A 214 -11.52 5.92 22.55
N ILE A 215 -11.12 6.13 21.30
CA ILE A 215 -9.74 6.35 20.87
C ILE A 215 -9.70 7.73 20.21
N GLN A 216 -8.92 8.64 20.77
CA GLN A 216 -8.65 9.93 20.14
C GLN A 216 -7.61 9.72 19.04
N ALA A 217 -8.01 9.95 17.80
CA ALA A 217 -7.23 9.56 16.62
C ALA A 217 -5.88 10.29 16.50
N GLU A 218 -5.76 11.49 17.06
CA GLU A 218 -4.52 12.27 17.09
C GLU A 218 -3.41 11.63 17.96
N TYR A 219 -3.78 10.71 18.86
CA TYR A 219 -2.83 9.91 19.66
C TYR A 219 -2.50 8.57 19.00
N ALA A 220 -2.34 8.58 17.68
CA ALA A 220 -1.90 7.39 16.96
C ALA A 220 -0.57 6.86 17.50
N THR A 221 -0.53 5.56 17.81
CA THR A 221 0.61 4.91 18.45
C THR A 221 1.79 4.79 17.49
N LYS A 222 1.52 4.33 16.25
CA LYS A 222 2.57 4.14 15.23
C LYS A 222 2.10 4.66 13.87
N LYS A 223 3.06 5.03 13.03
CA LYS A 223 2.81 5.60 11.70
C LYS A 223 3.93 5.20 10.74
N SER A 224 3.60 5.05 9.45
CA SER A 224 4.57 4.72 8.39
C SER A 224 5.44 5.91 7.96
N SER A 225 5.09 7.14 8.34
CA SER A 225 5.79 8.34 7.88
C SER A 225 5.80 9.43 8.94
N ARG A 226 6.92 10.13 9.07
CA ARG A 226 7.07 11.32 9.94
C ARG A 226 6.15 12.48 9.55
N MET A 227 5.53 12.43 8.36
CA MET A 227 4.58 13.44 7.91
C MET A 227 3.16 13.21 8.43
N LEU A 228 2.89 12.04 9.03
CA LEU A 228 1.62 11.68 9.65
C LEU A 228 1.63 12.10 11.13
N TYR A 229 1.48 13.38 11.37
CA TYR A 229 1.41 13.98 12.70
C TYR A 229 0.01 14.54 12.95
N PRO A 230 -0.37 14.74 14.24
CA PRO A 230 -1.62 15.40 14.61
C PRO A 230 -1.77 16.76 13.96
N VAL A 231 -2.99 17.08 13.56
CA VAL A 231 -3.35 18.35 12.92
C VAL A 231 -4.53 19.00 13.65
N GLN A 232 -4.67 20.30 13.45
CA GLN A 232 -5.70 21.13 14.06
C GLN A 232 -6.87 21.32 13.11
N ASP A 233 -8.10 21.05 13.54
CA ASP A 233 -9.31 21.37 12.80
C ASP A 233 -10.32 22.09 13.72
N GLN A 234 -10.71 23.30 13.32
CA GLN A 234 -11.72 24.12 14.02
C GLN A 234 -13.03 24.21 13.23
N SER A 235 -13.20 23.41 12.19
CA SER A 235 -14.38 23.49 11.29
C SER A 235 -15.68 23.01 11.96
N SER A 236 -15.59 22.30 13.07
CA SER A 236 -16.75 21.81 13.82
C SER A 236 -16.49 21.79 15.33
N PRO A 237 -17.41 22.27 16.16
CA PRO A 237 -17.30 22.14 17.63
C PRO A 237 -17.56 20.71 18.13
N ALA A 238 -17.95 19.79 17.26
CA ALA A 238 -18.13 18.37 17.59
C ALA A 238 -16.82 17.56 17.61
N ILE A 239 -15.71 18.15 17.15
CA ILE A 239 -14.39 17.53 17.22
C ILE A 239 -13.81 17.77 18.61
N THR A 240 -13.20 16.78 19.19
CA THR A 240 -12.57 16.86 20.52
C THR A 240 -11.08 16.59 20.42
N PRO A 241 -10.23 17.34 21.16
CA PRO A 241 -10.54 18.55 21.93
C PRO A 241 -10.91 19.76 21.05
N TYR A 242 -11.80 20.62 21.52
CA TYR A 242 -12.22 21.83 20.81
C TYR A 242 -12.02 23.08 21.70
N SER A 243 -11.45 24.13 21.14
CA SER A 243 -11.41 25.46 21.73
C SER A 243 -11.80 26.51 20.67
N ALA A 244 -12.63 27.47 21.07
CA ALA A 244 -12.99 28.59 20.20
C ALA A 244 -11.90 29.66 20.10
N LYS A 245 -10.85 29.58 20.94
CA LYS A 245 -9.80 30.60 21.06
C LYS A 245 -8.42 30.04 20.67
N GLU A 246 -8.19 28.79 20.91
CA GLU A 246 -6.90 28.13 20.79
C GLU A 246 -6.98 27.06 19.71
N LEU A 247 -5.89 26.82 19.02
CA LEU A 247 -5.75 25.73 18.08
C LEU A 247 -5.34 24.46 18.83
N LYS A 248 -6.17 23.44 18.80
CA LYS A 248 -5.90 22.15 19.44
C LYS A 248 -5.63 21.08 18.41
N ASN A 249 -4.64 20.23 18.66
CA ASN A 249 -4.40 19.02 17.86
C ASN A 249 -5.51 18.02 18.16
N ASN A 250 -6.44 17.82 17.24
CA ASN A 250 -7.69 17.08 17.44
C ASN A 250 -8.07 16.20 16.26
N SER A 251 -7.12 15.95 15.37
CA SER A 251 -7.30 15.07 14.22
C SER A 251 -5.96 14.60 13.68
N ILE A 252 -5.97 13.60 12.80
CA ILE A 252 -4.78 13.10 12.12
C ILE A 252 -5.11 12.78 10.66
N GLY A 253 -4.12 12.86 9.78
CA GLY A 253 -4.25 12.52 8.36
C GLY A 253 -4.40 13.73 7.47
N GLY A 254 -5.61 13.97 6.96
CA GLY A 254 -5.86 15.06 6.01
C GLY A 254 -4.97 14.95 4.76
N ASN A 255 -4.42 16.07 4.31
CA ASN A 255 -3.57 16.12 3.10
C ASN A 255 -2.24 15.35 3.23
N SER A 256 -1.80 15.02 4.44
CA SER A 256 -0.57 14.27 4.67
C SER A 256 -0.74 12.76 4.49
N TRP A 257 -1.97 12.24 4.56
CA TRP A 257 -2.28 10.80 4.52
C TRP A 257 -2.95 10.42 3.19
N ARG A 258 -2.17 10.47 2.11
CA ARG A 258 -2.67 10.32 0.74
C ARG A 258 -1.84 9.42 -0.16
N LEU A 259 -0.61 9.09 0.23
CA LEU A 259 0.25 8.24 -0.59
C LEU A 259 -0.09 6.78 -0.33
N THR A 260 -0.19 5.99 -1.40
CA THR A 260 -0.41 4.55 -1.33
C THR A 260 0.61 3.89 -0.41
N GLY A 261 0.16 2.95 0.40
CA GLY A 261 1.00 2.26 1.38
C GLY A 261 1.20 3.01 2.71
N GLN A 262 0.87 4.32 2.81
CA GLN A 262 0.93 5.03 4.09
C GLN A 262 -0.11 4.48 5.06
N TRP A 263 0.31 4.19 6.29
CA TRP A 263 -0.57 3.68 7.33
C TRP A 263 -0.41 4.43 8.66
N ILE A 264 -1.49 4.39 9.45
CA ILE A 264 -1.60 4.86 10.82
C ILE A 264 -2.17 3.73 11.65
N GLU A 265 -1.64 3.54 12.87
CA GLU A 265 -2.02 2.48 13.80
C GLU A 265 -2.35 3.06 15.17
N TRP A 266 -3.37 2.53 15.79
CA TRP A 266 -3.81 2.82 17.15
C TRP A 266 -3.85 1.55 17.96
N GLU A 267 -3.36 1.60 19.18
CA GLU A 267 -3.45 0.53 20.17
C GLU A 267 -4.60 0.81 21.14
N PHE A 268 -5.30 -0.23 21.55
CA PHE A 268 -6.40 -0.13 22.50
C PHE A 268 -6.62 -1.46 23.23
N ASP A 269 -7.31 -1.41 24.38
CA ASP A 269 -7.64 -2.59 25.17
C ASP A 269 -9.14 -2.87 25.10
N ALA A 270 -9.52 -4.10 24.78
CA ALA A 270 -10.88 -4.59 24.85
C ALA A 270 -11.16 -5.20 26.24
N ASP A 271 -12.22 -4.74 26.92
CA ASP A 271 -12.54 -5.18 28.28
C ASP A 271 -13.21 -6.55 28.35
N ALA A 272 -13.79 -7.01 27.25
CA ALA A 272 -14.52 -8.27 27.17
C ALA A 272 -14.43 -8.92 25.79
N ASP A 273 -14.53 -10.24 25.75
CA ASP A 273 -14.68 -10.99 24.50
C ASP A 273 -16.04 -10.71 23.86
N GLY A 274 -16.10 -10.61 22.53
CA GLY A 274 -17.35 -10.55 21.79
C GLY A 274 -17.30 -9.65 20.57
N PHE A 275 -18.47 -9.36 20.00
CA PHE A 275 -18.59 -8.52 18.84
C PHE A 275 -18.65 -7.04 19.19
N TYR A 276 -17.85 -6.26 18.48
CA TYR A 276 -17.80 -4.80 18.54
C TYR A 276 -18.11 -4.20 17.16
N ASN A 277 -18.59 -2.97 17.16
CA ASN A 277 -18.67 -2.14 15.95
C ASN A 277 -17.55 -1.10 15.99
N ILE A 278 -16.99 -0.78 14.84
CA ILE A 278 -16.02 0.31 14.71
C ILE A 278 -16.73 1.51 14.10
N THR A 279 -16.73 2.63 14.82
CA THR A 279 -17.30 3.89 14.35
C THR A 279 -16.22 4.95 14.30
N LEU A 280 -16.08 5.61 13.16
CA LEU A 280 -15.06 6.62 12.92
C LEU A 280 -15.70 8.01 12.87
N HIS A 281 -15.16 8.96 13.63
CA HIS A 281 -15.45 10.38 13.46
C HIS A 281 -14.50 10.94 12.41
N SER A 282 -14.97 11.07 11.17
CA SER A 282 -14.11 11.35 10.02
C SER A 282 -14.70 12.37 9.06
N LYS A 283 -13.82 12.93 8.22
CA LYS A 283 -14.18 13.85 7.13
C LYS A 283 -13.33 13.53 5.90
N GLN A 284 -13.98 13.38 4.75
CA GLN A 284 -13.30 13.26 3.45
C GLN A 284 -13.79 14.42 2.56
N ASN A 285 -13.02 15.50 2.49
CA ASN A 285 -13.37 16.72 1.77
C ASN A 285 -12.41 17.08 0.62
N PHE A 286 -11.52 16.14 0.24
CA PHE A 286 -10.52 16.37 -0.80
C PHE A 286 -11.01 15.98 -2.19
N VAL A 287 -11.67 14.83 -2.31
CA VAL A 287 -12.01 14.25 -3.61
C VAL A 287 -13.52 14.12 -3.73
N LYS A 288 -14.13 15.11 -4.40
CA LYS A 288 -15.58 15.15 -4.61
C LYS A 288 -15.97 14.23 -5.77
N GLY A 289 -17.05 13.47 -5.59
CA GLY A 289 -17.64 12.60 -6.62
C GLY A 289 -17.07 11.21 -6.69
N ILE A 290 -15.99 10.94 -5.94
CA ILE A 290 -15.43 9.59 -5.75
C ILE A 290 -15.23 9.31 -4.26
N TYR A 291 -14.87 8.10 -3.91
CA TYR A 291 -14.46 7.72 -2.55
C TYR A 291 -12.95 7.55 -2.46
N VAL A 292 -12.42 7.62 -1.25
CA VAL A 292 -11.03 7.24 -0.93
C VAL A 292 -11.04 5.93 -0.18
N SER A 293 -10.09 5.05 -0.48
CA SER A 293 -10.07 3.71 0.08
C SER A 293 -9.02 3.55 1.18
N ARG A 294 -9.34 2.73 2.17
CA ARG A 294 -8.42 2.29 3.22
C ARG A 294 -8.50 0.78 3.39
N LYS A 295 -7.35 0.15 3.47
CA LYS A 295 -7.21 -1.20 3.99
C LYS A 295 -7.28 -1.11 5.51
N ILE A 296 -8.14 -1.90 6.14
CA ILE A 296 -8.37 -1.88 7.59
C ILE A 296 -7.92 -3.22 8.15
N MET A 297 -7.03 -3.15 9.14
CA MET A 297 -6.42 -4.32 9.76
C MET A 297 -6.64 -4.26 11.26
N ILE A 298 -6.93 -5.41 11.87
CA ILE A 298 -6.98 -5.61 13.31
C ILE A 298 -5.90 -6.63 13.66
N ASP A 299 -5.03 -6.30 14.60
CA ASP A 299 -3.91 -7.13 15.04
C ASP A 299 -2.99 -7.57 13.88
N GLY A 300 -2.84 -6.69 12.89
CA GLY A 300 -1.99 -6.89 11.71
C GLY A 300 -2.66 -7.68 10.57
N GLU A 301 -3.86 -8.20 10.74
CA GLU A 301 -4.60 -8.98 9.75
C GLU A 301 -5.84 -8.24 9.25
N VAL A 302 -6.24 -8.51 8.00
CA VAL A 302 -7.50 -8.03 7.45
C VAL A 302 -8.60 -9.01 7.86
N PRO A 303 -9.61 -8.60 8.62
CA PRO A 303 -10.62 -9.52 9.16
C PRO A 303 -11.47 -10.24 8.12
N PHE A 304 -11.76 -9.58 6.99
CA PHE A 304 -12.53 -10.13 5.86
C PHE A 304 -12.33 -9.30 4.60
N GLU A 305 -12.69 -9.83 3.45
CA GLU A 305 -12.36 -9.30 2.12
C GLU A 305 -12.72 -7.83 1.92
N GLU A 306 -13.91 -7.39 2.37
CA GLU A 306 -14.41 -6.03 2.16
C GLU A 306 -13.56 -4.94 2.85
N LEU A 307 -12.69 -5.32 3.79
CA LEU A 307 -11.77 -4.40 4.44
C LEU A 307 -10.43 -4.22 3.74
N ASN A 308 -10.17 -4.95 2.65
CA ASN A 308 -8.97 -4.71 1.83
C ASN A 308 -8.99 -3.31 1.20
N HIS A 309 -10.18 -2.76 0.91
CA HIS A 309 -10.34 -1.45 0.26
C HIS A 309 -11.65 -0.75 0.65
N TYR A 310 -11.90 -0.62 1.94
CA TYR A 310 -13.10 0.05 2.43
C TYR A 310 -13.17 1.52 1.97
N GLY A 311 -14.30 1.91 1.34
CA GLY A 311 -14.50 3.20 0.71
C GLY A 311 -15.08 4.26 1.63
N PHE A 312 -14.46 5.45 1.69
CA PHE A 312 -14.95 6.63 2.39
C PHE A 312 -15.43 7.67 1.37
N THR A 313 -16.75 7.89 1.31
CA THR A 313 -17.37 8.84 0.38
C THR A 313 -17.06 10.29 0.77
N TYR A 314 -17.14 11.19 -0.22
CA TYR A 314 -16.98 12.63 0.00
C TYR A 314 -18.02 13.18 0.98
N ASP A 315 -17.53 13.87 2.00
CA ASP A 315 -18.33 14.72 2.88
C ASP A 315 -17.49 15.89 3.35
N SER A 316 -17.99 17.11 3.20
CA SER A 316 -17.31 18.33 3.62
C SER A 316 -17.42 18.59 5.12
N THR A 317 -18.23 17.81 5.82
CA THR A 317 -18.47 17.92 7.26
C THR A 317 -17.94 16.71 8.01
N TRP A 318 -17.61 16.90 9.27
CA TRP A 318 -17.29 15.80 10.16
C TRP A 318 -18.53 14.99 10.49
N LYS A 319 -18.43 13.67 10.40
CA LYS A 319 -19.52 12.75 10.71
C LYS A 319 -19.04 11.48 11.38
N MET A 320 -19.92 10.91 12.20
CA MET A 320 -19.75 9.58 12.75
C MET A 320 -20.18 8.57 11.68
N THR A 321 -19.27 7.70 11.28
CA THR A 321 -19.55 6.65 10.29
C THR A 321 -19.15 5.31 10.89
N THR A 322 -20.14 4.43 11.09
CA THR A 322 -19.88 3.03 11.47
C THR A 322 -19.50 2.25 10.22
N LEU A 323 -18.46 1.46 10.31
CA LEU A 323 -18.07 0.55 9.23
C LEU A 323 -19.22 -0.43 8.97
N SER A 324 -19.70 -0.46 7.74
CA SER A 324 -20.93 -1.16 7.34
C SER A 324 -20.81 -1.72 5.92
N ASP A 325 -21.68 -2.64 5.59
CA ASP A 325 -21.85 -3.11 4.22
C ASP A 325 -22.53 -2.05 3.33
N VAL A 326 -22.73 -2.38 2.07
CA VAL A 326 -23.37 -1.51 1.06
C VAL A 326 -24.84 -1.21 1.37
N SER A 327 -25.49 -2.02 2.22
CA SER A 327 -26.88 -1.80 2.68
C SER A 327 -26.95 -0.89 3.91
N GLY A 328 -25.81 -0.58 4.53
CA GLY A 328 -25.69 0.18 5.77
C GLY A 328 -25.80 -0.67 7.04
N GLU A 329 -25.78 -2.00 6.93
CA GLU A 329 -25.73 -2.90 8.08
C GLU A 329 -24.30 -2.90 8.67
N PRO A 330 -24.14 -2.56 9.97
CA PRO A 330 -22.82 -2.47 10.60
C PRO A 330 -22.07 -3.79 10.61
N TYR A 331 -20.79 -3.76 10.26
CA TYR A 331 -19.90 -4.88 10.47
C TYR A 331 -19.67 -5.17 11.96
N ARG A 332 -19.58 -6.43 12.30
CA ARG A 332 -19.30 -6.94 13.62
C ARG A 332 -17.90 -7.52 13.65
N PHE A 333 -17.05 -6.97 14.50
CA PHE A 333 -15.66 -7.37 14.67
C PHE A 333 -15.54 -8.18 15.95
N TYR A 334 -15.07 -9.42 15.85
CA TYR A 334 -14.76 -10.19 17.05
C TYR A 334 -13.44 -9.70 17.63
N LEU A 335 -13.48 -9.31 18.89
CA LEU A 335 -12.31 -9.03 19.71
C LEU A 335 -12.35 -9.91 20.95
N ASN A 336 -11.23 -10.49 21.30
CA ASN A 336 -11.05 -11.09 22.61
C ASN A 336 -10.69 -10.01 23.63
N LYS A 337 -10.85 -10.34 24.92
CA LYS A 337 -10.39 -9.43 25.97
C LYS A 337 -8.88 -9.29 25.93
N GLY A 338 -8.37 -8.07 25.88
CA GLY A 338 -6.95 -7.79 25.89
C GLY A 338 -6.55 -6.65 24.96
N HIS A 339 -5.27 -6.62 24.66
CA HIS A 339 -4.64 -5.60 23.83
C HIS A 339 -4.87 -5.90 22.35
N HIS A 340 -5.22 -4.86 21.58
CA HIS A 340 -5.48 -4.90 20.14
C HIS A 340 -4.87 -3.72 19.42
N THR A 341 -4.63 -3.89 18.13
CA THR A 341 -4.23 -2.82 17.23
C THR A 341 -5.28 -2.63 16.13
N LEU A 342 -5.55 -1.38 15.78
CA LEU A 342 -6.30 -0.99 14.58
C LEU A 342 -5.36 -0.23 13.65
N ARG A 343 -5.10 -0.77 12.47
CA ARG A 343 -4.29 -0.12 11.43
C ARG A 343 -5.15 0.20 10.22
N MET A 344 -4.99 1.41 9.72
CA MET A 344 -5.62 1.84 8.48
C MET A 344 -4.56 2.29 7.49
N GLN A 345 -4.58 1.72 6.28
CA GLN A 345 -3.59 1.97 5.22
C GLN A 345 -4.26 2.56 3.98
N VAL A 346 -3.60 3.52 3.34
CA VAL A 346 -4.05 4.08 2.06
C VAL A 346 -3.88 3.06 0.95
N VAL A 347 -4.97 2.80 0.23
CA VAL A 347 -4.99 1.96 -0.97
C VAL A 347 -5.82 2.64 -2.06
N LEU A 348 -5.60 2.28 -3.32
CA LEU A 348 -6.41 2.80 -4.44
C LEU A 348 -7.75 2.07 -4.58
N GLY A 349 -7.84 0.82 -4.11
CA GLY A 349 -9.04 -0.01 -4.21
C GLY A 349 -9.46 -0.19 -5.67
N ASP A 350 -10.76 -0.08 -5.94
CA ASP A 350 -11.35 -0.29 -7.29
C ASP A 350 -10.83 0.68 -8.35
N PHE A 351 -10.19 1.78 -7.94
CA PHE A 351 -9.58 2.73 -8.88
C PHE A 351 -8.18 2.32 -9.37
N ALA A 352 -7.56 1.32 -8.76
CA ALA A 352 -6.19 0.92 -9.07
C ALA A 352 -6.01 0.60 -10.57
N GLY A 353 -6.85 -0.28 -11.11
CA GLY A 353 -6.84 -0.65 -12.53
C GLY A 353 -7.08 0.55 -13.45
N VAL A 354 -8.12 1.33 -13.17
CA VAL A 354 -8.47 2.52 -13.96
C VAL A 354 -7.32 3.54 -14.02
N ILE A 355 -6.66 3.79 -12.89
CA ILE A 355 -5.54 4.73 -12.83
C ILE A 355 -4.33 4.16 -13.60
N SER A 356 -4.06 2.86 -13.48
CA SER A 356 -3.02 2.16 -14.24
C SER A 356 -3.23 2.28 -15.76
N ASP A 357 -4.46 2.02 -16.22
CA ASP A 357 -4.82 2.10 -17.64
C ASP A 357 -4.67 3.52 -18.19
N VAL A 358 -5.17 4.52 -17.46
CA VAL A 358 -4.99 5.94 -17.84
C VAL A 358 -3.50 6.32 -17.90
N GLN A 359 -2.68 5.87 -16.97
CA GLN A 359 -1.22 6.11 -17.00
C GLN A 359 -0.56 5.49 -18.23
N SER A 360 -0.96 4.27 -18.60
CA SER A 360 -0.49 3.60 -19.81
C SER A 360 -0.89 4.37 -21.06
N ILE A 361 -2.15 4.74 -21.17
CA ILE A 361 -2.71 5.52 -22.29
C ILE A 361 -1.99 6.87 -22.45
N VAL A 362 -1.76 7.59 -21.34
CA VAL A 362 -1.01 8.86 -21.36
C VAL A 362 0.42 8.65 -21.82
N THR A 363 1.06 7.56 -21.42
CA THR A 363 2.43 7.22 -21.84
C THR A 363 2.50 6.91 -23.33
N GLU A 364 1.53 6.16 -23.86
CA GLU A 364 1.42 5.85 -25.28
C GLU A 364 1.13 7.11 -26.11
N LEU A 365 0.16 7.91 -25.71
CA LEU A 365 -0.17 9.17 -26.37
C LEU A 365 1.04 10.12 -26.42
N ASN A 366 1.79 10.22 -25.34
CA ASN A 366 3.03 10.99 -25.31
C ASN A 366 4.13 10.42 -26.23
N SER A 367 4.14 9.08 -26.43
CA SER A 367 5.05 8.46 -27.39
C SER A 367 4.70 8.85 -28.82
N GLU A 368 3.41 8.77 -29.19
CA GLU A 368 2.92 9.17 -30.51
C GLU A 368 3.14 10.69 -30.77
N TYR A 369 2.84 11.51 -29.77
CA TYR A 369 3.12 12.93 -29.83
C TYR A 369 4.60 13.25 -30.11
N ARG A 370 5.52 12.51 -29.48
CA ARG A 370 6.97 12.66 -29.74
C ARG A 370 7.35 12.24 -31.17
N LYS A 371 6.70 11.24 -31.76
CA LYS A 371 6.90 10.87 -33.17
C LYS A 371 6.48 12.00 -34.11
N ILE A 372 5.33 12.63 -33.82
CA ILE A 372 4.82 13.77 -34.59
C ILE A 372 5.77 14.96 -34.51
N ILE A 373 6.19 15.37 -33.30
CA ILE A 373 7.09 16.51 -33.11
C ILE A 373 8.44 16.32 -33.78
N ARG A 374 8.96 15.12 -33.91
CA ARG A 374 10.20 14.85 -34.67
C ARG A 374 10.07 15.25 -36.14
N ILE A 375 8.86 15.23 -36.69
CA ILE A 375 8.58 15.60 -38.08
C ILE A 375 8.22 17.08 -38.21
N THR A 376 7.37 17.58 -37.32
CA THR A 376 6.76 18.92 -37.43
C THR A 376 7.57 20.00 -36.70
N GLY A 377 8.40 19.59 -35.71
CA GLY A 377 8.94 20.51 -34.71
C GLY A 377 7.91 20.87 -33.66
N VAL A 378 8.36 21.65 -32.65
CA VAL A 378 7.52 22.07 -31.49
C VAL A 378 6.53 23.19 -31.90
N SER A 379 6.81 23.91 -32.96
CA SER A 379 5.97 24.97 -33.54
C SER A 379 5.77 24.68 -35.03
N PRO A 380 4.79 23.86 -35.40
CA PRO A 380 4.55 23.50 -36.78
C PRO A 380 4.05 24.71 -37.59
N ASP A 381 4.46 24.78 -38.82
CA ASP A 381 3.96 25.77 -39.79
C ASP A 381 2.58 25.32 -40.30
N GLU A 382 1.56 26.15 -40.12
CA GLU A 382 0.16 25.89 -40.51
C GLU A 382 -0.01 25.62 -42.02
N TYR A 383 0.86 26.18 -42.84
CA TYR A 383 0.75 26.10 -44.31
C TYR A 383 1.60 24.97 -44.90
N ARG A 384 2.38 24.26 -44.10
CA ARG A 384 3.28 23.23 -44.57
C ARG A 384 2.62 21.85 -44.47
N ASP A 385 2.58 21.16 -45.60
CA ASP A 385 2.27 19.72 -45.62
C ASP A 385 3.46 18.88 -45.13
N TYR A 386 3.37 18.30 -43.97
CA TYR A 386 4.39 17.45 -43.35
C TYR A 386 4.34 16.01 -43.82
N GLN A 387 3.33 15.61 -44.59
CA GLN A 387 3.07 14.25 -45.09
C GLN A 387 3.12 13.21 -43.94
N ILE A 388 2.43 13.50 -42.83
CA ILE A 388 2.46 12.69 -41.61
C ILE A 388 2.02 11.27 -41.91
N GLU A 389 0.95 11.07 -42.66
CA GLU A 389 0.43 9.74 -43.05
C GLU A 389 1.47 8.87 -43.78
N LYS A 390 2.34 9.47 -44.60
CA LYS A 390 3.40 8.76 -45.29
C LYS A 390 4.61 8.45 -44.42
N ARG A 391 4.89 9.32 -43.45
CA ARG A 391 6.06 9.22 -42.58
C ARG A 391 5.78 8.36 -41.34
N LEU A 392 4.53 8.33 -40.90
CA LEU A 392 4.04 7.55 -39.76
C LEU A 392 2.77 6.78 -40.20
N PRO A 393 2.88 5.76 -41.07
CA PRO A 393 1.72 5.05 -41.59
C PRO A 393 0.94 4.28 -40.49
N GLU A 394 1.56 3.98 -39.38
CA GLU A 394 0.95 3.28 -38.24
C GLU A 394 0.19 4.19 -37.27
N LEU A 395 0.42 5.51 -37.34
CA LEU A 395 -0.10 6.48 -36.37
C LEU A 395 -1.62 6.45 -36.23
N GLU A 396 -2.35 6.35 -37.35
CA GLU A 396 -3.82 6.29 -37.34
C GLU A 396 -4.32 5.04 -36.59
N GLY A 397 -3.66 3.89 -36.84
CA GLY A 397 -3.96 2.65 -36.14
C GLY A 397 -3.68 2.73 -34.64
N GLU A 398 -2.52 3.28 -34.27
CA GLU A 398 -2.12 3.44 -32.86
C GLU A 398 -3.07 4.41 -32.12
N LEU A 399 -3.50 5.52 -32.73
CA LEU A 399 -4.47 6.45 -32.14
C LEU A 399 -5.88 5.83 -32.02
N LYS A 400 -6.26 4.91 -32.91
CA LYS A 400 -7.54 4.18 -32.76
C LYS A 400 -7.49 3.22 -31.57
N VAL A 401 -6.39 2.52 -31.36
CA VAL A 401 -6.21 1.66 -30.18
C VAL A 401 -6.31 2.49 -28.89
N ILE A 402 -5.58 3.61 -28.82
CA ILE A 402 -5.66 4.53 -27.66
C ILE A 402 -7.10 5.01 -27.40
N ARG A 403 -7.86 5.31 -28.46
CA ARG A 403 -9.26 5.68 -28.31
C ARG A 403 -10.09 4.54 -27.74
N ASP A 404 -9.92 3.33 -28.25
CA ASP A 404 -10.69 2.17 -27.81
C ASP A 404 -10.36 1.82 -26.35
N GLU A 405 -9.11 1.95 -25.92
CA GLU A 405 -8.69 1.82 -24.52
C GLU A 405 -9.32 2.90 -23.63
N LEU A 406 -9.41 4.16 -24.09
CA LEU A 406 -10.11 5.20 -23.37
C LEU A 406 -11.62 4.91 -23.23
N ASP A 407 -12.25 4.34 -24.26
CA ASP A 407 -13.66 3.94 -24.20
C ASP A 407 -13.89 2.80 -23.18
N GLU A 408 -12.94 1.87 -23.03
CA GLU A 408 -12.97 0.83 -21.98
C GLU A 408 -12.86 1.43 -20.58
N VAL A 409 -11.95 2.37 -20.38
CA VAL A 409 -11.82 3.12 -19.11
C VAL A 409 -13.12 3.83 -18.75
N LEU A 410 -13.77 4.48 -19.74
CA LEU A 410 -15.05 5.14 -19.54
C LEU A 410 -16.15 4.17 -19.10
N ASN A 411 -16.26 3.02 -19.74
CA ASN A 411 -17.22 1.98 -19.39
C ASN A 411 -16.99 1.45 -17.98
N THR A 412 -15.73 1.29 -17.56
CA THR A 412 -15.37 0.85 -16.21
C THR A 412 -15.78 1.89 -15.17
N LEU A 413 -15.54 3.17 -15.42
CA LEU A 413 -15.97 4.27 -14.54
C LEU A 413 -17.49 4.34 -14.41
N ASP A 414 -18.23 4.13 -15.50
CA ASP A 414 -19.69 4.11 -15.47
C ASP A 414 -20.22 2.93 -14.63
N THR A 415 -19.59 1.76 -14.70
CA THR A 415 -19.93 0.59 -13.86
C THR A 415 -19.65 0.82 -12.37
N LEU A 416 -18.62 1.60 -12.04
CA LEU A 416 -18.35 2.03 -10.66
C LEU A 416 -19.32 3.13 -10.17
N GLY A 417 -20.30 3.52 -10.97
CA GLY A 417 -21.29 4.56 -10.62
C GLY A 417 -20.73 5.97 -10.62
N LEU A 418 -19.63 6.20 -11.32
CA LEU A 418 -18.91 7.47 -11.36
C LEU A 418 -19.24 8.22 -12.64
N SER A 419 -19.69 9.45 -12.51
CA SER A 419 -19.89 10.34 -13.65
C SER A 419 -18.58 11.08 -13.97
N LEU A 420 -18.18 11.06 -15.24
CA LEU A 420 -17.03 11.81 -15.79
C LEU A 420 -17.02 13.31 -15.44
N ILE A 421 -18.17 13.88 -15.11
CA ILE A 421 -18.31 15.28 -14.73
C ILE A 421 -17.56 15.59 -13.42
N HIS A 422 -17.22 14.57 -12.64
CA HIS A 422 -16.55 14.72 -11.34
C HIS A 422 -15.05 14.42 -11.35
N ILE A 423 -14.53 13.86 -12.45
CA ILE A 423 -13.12 13.55 -12.66
C ILE A 423 -12.43 14.65 -13.45
#